data_a8d03fa088a812982a70b034dd6f1ebd
#
_entry.id   a8d03fa088a812982a70b034dd6f1ebd
#
_cell.length_a   1.000
_cell.length_b   1.000
_cell.length_c   1.000
_cell.angle_alpha   90.00
_cell.angle_beta   90.00
_cell.angle_gamma   90.00
#
_symmetry.space_group_name_H-M   'P 1'
#
loop_
_entity.id
_entity.type
_entity.pdbx_description
1 polymer ?
#
loop_
_entity_poly.entity_id
_entity_poly.type
_entity_poly.pdbx_seq_one_letter_code
_entity_poly.pdbx_strand_id
1 'polypeptide(L)'
;KAIYRNLEGKGNCVNCHSFCERNPEHYLFHMRSTLGGTVFVNGDSIDFVNTQAKETISPLVYPYWHPSGDYVAFSTNKTSQGFHPTQRVEVYDLASDVVVYQIKEHMIISSSRLASKDSYETFPAFSPDGKSLYFCTAQAKSMPDSIQSLKYNLCRVSFDEELGCFGESIDTLFNAERE
;
A
#
# COMPACT_ATOMS: atom_id res chain seq x y z
N LYS A 1 15.03 8.19 -21.63
CA LYS A 1 14.41 6.96 -22.19
C LYS A 1 13.05 6.79 -21.53
N ALA A 2 11.98 6.62 -22.31
CA ALA A 2 10.67 6.27 -21.76
C ALA A 2 10.68 4.77 -21.40
N ILE A 3 10.22 4.40 -20.21
CA ILE A 3 10.15 3.01 -19.76
C ILE A 3 8.82 2.41 -20.18
N TYR A 4 7.73 3.20 -20.05
CA TYR A 4 6.40 2.83 -20.48
C TYR A 4 5.63 4.07 -20.97
N ARG A 5 4.72 3.89 -21.94
CA ARG A 5 3.81 4.94 -22.41
C ARG A 5 2.37 4.48 -22.29
N ASN A 6 1.54 5.25 -21.59
CA ASN A 6 0.11 4.95 -21.39
C ASN A 6 -0.67 4.77 -22.71
N LEU A 7 -0.16 5.33 -23.82
CA LEU A 7 -0.78 5.24 -25.14
C LEU A 7 -0.55 3.90 -25.86
N GLU A 8 0.38 3.07 -25.38
CA GLU A 8 0.73 1.79 -25.99
C GLU A 8 -0.23 0.65 -25.59
N GLY A 9 -1.08 0.88 -24.59
CA GLY A 9 -2.09 -0.07 -24.15
C GLY A 9 -3.49 0.56 -24.08
N LYS A 10 -4.51 -0.17 -24.44
CA LYS A 10 -5.90 0.30 -24.39
C LYS A 10 -6.35 0.51 -22.93
N GLY A 11 -6.36 1.76 -22.48
CA GLY A 11 -6.90 2.14 -21.17
C GLY A 11 -6.03 1.81 -19.96
N ASN A 12 -4.73 1.58 -20.14
CA ASN A 12 -3.81 1.40 -19.02
C ASN A 12 -3.43 2.74 -18.39
N CYS A 13 -3.16 2.72 -17.08
CA CYS A 13 -2.70 3.87 -16.32
C CYS A 13 -1.52 3.45 -15.44
N VAL A 14 -0.51 4.30 -15.32
CA VAL A 14 0.64 4.10 -14.44
C VAL A 14 0.56 5.08 -13.28
N ASN A 15 0.74 4.59 -12.08
CA ASN A 15 0.79 5.39 -10.86
C ASN A 15 1.63 4.74 -9.75
N CYS A 16 1.68 5.35 -8.57
CA CYS A 16 2.31 4.81 -7.36
C CYS A 16 3.74 4.32 -7.59
N HIS A 17 4.59 5.17 -8.19
CA HIS A 17 6.02 4.85 -8.30
C HIS A 17 6.75 5.13 -6.98
N SER A 18 7.79 4.34 -6.70
CA SER A 18 8.65 4.48 -5.54
C SER A 18 10.06 3.98 -5.85
N PHE A 19 11.07 4.69 -5.36
CA PHE A 19 12.48 4.36 -5.55
C PHE A 19 13.05 3.73 -4.28
N CYS A 20 13.73 2.60 -4.43
CA CYS A 20 14.50 1.99 -3.36
C CYS A 20 15.72 2.87 -3.04
N GLU A 21 15.85 3.33 -1.80
CA GLU A 21 16.97 4.16 -1.33
C GLU A 21 17.33 5.36 -2.24
N ARG A 22 16.33 5.92 -2.94
CA ARG A 22 16.52 6.99 -3.93
C ARG A 22 17.37 6.58 -5.14
N ASN A 23 17.56 5.28 -5.37
CA ASN A 23 18.31 4.77 -6.51
C ASN A 23 17.44 4.84 -7.78
N PRO A 24 17.83 5.63 -8.81
CA PRO A 24 17.03 5.77 -10.04
C PRO A 24 17.02 4.51 -10.91
N GLU A 25 17.85 3.53 -10.63
CA GLU A 25 17.90 2.24 -11.33
C GLU A 25 17.17 1.13 -10.56
N HIS A 26 16.75 1.38 -9.30
CA HIS A 26 16.02 0.42 -8.47
C HIS A 26 14.71 1.04 -7.98
N TYR A 27 13.61 0.70 -8.62
CA TYR A 27 12.31 1.29 -8.35
C TYR A 27 11.17 0.38 -8.77
N LEU A 28 9.97 0.75 -8.38
CA LEU A 28 8.75 0.11 -8.83
C LEU A 28 7.72 1.16 -9.28
N PHE A 29 6.74 0.69 -10.04
CA PHE A 29 5.53 1.43 -10.34
C PHE A 29 4.34 0.47 -10.51
N HIS A 30 3.15 0.99 -10.28
CA HIS A 30 1.91 0.21 -10.40
C HIS A 30 1.22 0.52 -11.73
N MET A 31 0.75 -0.53 -12.41
CA MET A 31 -0.09 -0.44 -13.59
C MET A 31 -1.52 -0.82 -13.24
N ARG A 32 -2.48 -0.10 -13.80
CA ARG A 32 -3.92 -0.36 -13.65
C ARG A 32 -4.53 -0.83 -14.96
N SER A 33 -5.78 -1.33 -14.88
CA SER A 33 -6.57 -1.84 -16.00
C SER A 33 -6.07 -3.18 -16.53
N THR A 34 -6.07 -3.41 -17.82
CA THR A 34 -5.78 -4.71 -18.44
C THR A 34 -4.38 -5.26 -18.16
N LEU A 35 -3.43 -4.38 -17.89
CA LEU A 35 -2.06 -4.74 -17.46
C LEU A 35 -1.86 -4.53 -15.94
N GLY A 36 -2.94 -4.65 -15.14
CA GLY A 36 -2.88 -4.41 -13.71
C GLY A 36 -1.85 -5.29 -13.00
N GLY A 37 -0.99 -4.65 -12.19
CA GLY A 37 0.08 -5.29 -11.44
C GLY A 37 1.18 -4.32 -11.07
N THR A 38 2.24 -4.80 -10.44
CA THR A 38 3.40 -4.00 -10.05
C THR A 38 4.60 -4.38 -10.89
N VAL A 39 5.27 -3.39 -11.45
CA VAL A 39 6.51 -3.56 -12.20
C VAL A 39 7.67 -3.19 -11.28
N PHE A 40 8.59 -4.12 -11.08
CA PHE A 40 9.85 -3.90 -10.40
C PHE A 40 10.96 -3.73 -11.44
N VAL A 41 11.79 -2.71 -11.26
CA VAL A 41 12.94 -2.42 -12.10
C VAL A 41 14.19 -2.43 -11.24
N ASN A 42 15.20 -3.19 -11.66
CA ASN A 42 16.51 -3.21 -11.03
C ASN A 42 17.58 -3.23 -12.14
N GLY A 43 18.12 -2.06 -12.46
CA GLY A 43 18.99 -1.88 -13.62
C GLY A 43 18.29 -2.25 -14.93
N ASP A 44 18.82 -3.25 -15.62
CA ASP A 44 18.25 -3.78 -16.87
C ASP A 44 17.17 -4.86 -16.63
N SER A 45 17.01 -5.34 -15.41
CA SER A 45 15.98 -6.32 -15.05
C SER A 45 14.64 -5.65 -14.83
N ILE A 46 13.61 -6.20 -15.49
CA ILE A 46 12.22 -5.77 -15.34
C ILE A 46 11.39 -7.00 -14.99
N ASP A 47 10.77 -6.96 -13.83
CA ASP A 47 9.89 -8.02 -13.37
C ASP A 47 8.47 -7.48 -13.20
N PHE A 48 7.50 -8.17 -13.82
CA PHE A 48 6.07 -7.84 -13.72
C PHE A 48 5.37 -8.84 -12.82
N VAL A 49 4.83 -8.34 -11.72
CA VAL A 49 4.15 -9.16 -10.72
C VAL A 49 2.66 -8.86 -10.70
N ASN A 50 1.86 -9.91 -10.91
CA ASN A 50 0.43 -9.82 -10.62
C ASN A 50 0.26 -9.87 -9.09
N THR A 51 -0.07 -8.73 -8.50
CA THR A 51 -0.20 -8.56 -7.05
C THR A 51 -1.60 -8.88 -6.52
N GLN A 52 -2.48 -9.47 -7.33
CA GLN A 52 -3.75 -10.01 -6.85
C GLN A 52 -3.53 -11.38 -6.22
N ALA A 53 -3.75 -11.47 -4.92
CA ALA A 53 -3.66 -12.69 -4.14
C ALA A 53 -4.90 -12.81 -3.23
N LYS A 54 -5.08 -13.98 -2.61
CA LYS A 54 -6.17 -14.17 -1.63
C LYS A 54 -5.98 -13.35 -0.34
N GLU A 55 -4.76 -12.90 -0.08
CA GLU A 55 -4.36 -12.05 1.03
C GLU A 55 -4.60 -10.56 0.76
N THR A 56 -5.02 -10.19 -0.46
CA THR A 56 -5.24 -8.78 -0.85
C THR A 56 -6.69 -8.55 -1.25
N ILE A 57 -7.25 -7.43 -0.82
CA ILE A 57 -8.63 -7.03 -1.17
C ILE A 57 -8.72 -6.28 -2.51
N SER A 58 -7.58 -5.82 -3.01
CA SER A 58 -7.45 -5.07 -4.27
C SER A 58 -5.98 -5.09 -4.75
N PRO A 59 -5.67 -4.53 -5.93
CA PRO A 59 -4.28 -4.29 -6.31
C PRO A 59 -3.51 -3.46 -5.29
N LEU A 60 -2.20 -3.70 -5.19
CA LEU A 60 -1.31 -3.02 -4.25
C LEU A 60 -1.07 -1.57 -4.66
N VAL A 61 -1.16 -0.65 -3.70
CA VAL A 61 -0.93 0.79 -3.90
C VAL A 61 -0.10 1.36 -2.75
N TYR A 62 0.33 2.62 -2.85
CA TYR A 62 1.12 3.33 -1.82
C TYR A 62 2.36 2.55 -1.35
N PRO A 63 3.28 2.19 -2.27
CA PRO A 63 4.47 1.43 -1.95
C PRO A 63 5.45 2.19 -1.07
N TYR A 64 6.06 1.49 -0.12
CA TYR A 64 7.19 1.98 0.66
C TYR A 64 8.25 0.88 0.83
N TRP A 65 9.46 1.13 0.37
CA TRP A 65 10.56 0.18 0.44
C TRP A 65 11.08 -0.02 1.86
N HIS A 66 11.37 -1.26 2.20
CA HIS A 66 12.24 -1.58 3.31
C HIS A 66 13.68 -1.19 2.96
N PRO A 67 14.51 -0.70 3.92
CA PRO A 67 15.87 -0.26 3.63
C PRO A 67 16.79 -1.35 3.07
N SER A 68 16.52 -2.65 3.33
CA SER A 68 17.29 -3.74 2.69
C SER A 68 17.02 -3.85 1.17
N GLY A 69 15.91 -3.33 0.68
CA GLY A 69 15.48 -3.54 -0.71
C GLY A 69 14.81 -4.89 -0.98
N ASP A 70 14.71 -5.78 0.01
CA ASP A 70 14.12 -7.12 -0.14
C ASP A 70 12.61 -7.15 0.08
N TYR A 71 12.06 -6.10 0.73
CA TYR A 71 10.64 -6.00 1.04
C TYR A 71 10.06 -4.65 0.61
N VAL A 72 8.78 -4.66 0.28
CA VAL A 72 8.00 -3.43 0.04
C VAL A 72 6.68 -3.53 0.78
N ALA A 73 6.39 -2.55 1.62
CA ALA A 73 5.08 -2.40 2.22
C ALA A 73 4.12 -1.72 1.24
N PHE A 74 2.88 -2.17 1.24
CA PHE A 74 1.81 -1.64 0.40
C PHE A 74 0.52 -1.47 1.18
N SER A 75 -0.31 -0.55 0.76
CA SER A 75 -1.74 -0.59 1.01
C SER A 75 -2.45 -1.41 -0.07
N THR A 76 -3.57 -2.03 0.31
CA THR A 76 -4.52 -2.63 -0.62
C THR A 76 -5.89 -2.05 -0.30
N ASN A 77 -6.42 -1.19 -1.19
CA ASN A 77 -7.57 -0.34 -0.91
C ASN A 77 -8.73 -0.64 -1.85
N LYS A 78 -9.91 -0.92 -1.30
CA LYS A 78 -11.16 -0.96 -2.06
C LYS A 78 -11.75 0.44 -2.11
N THR A 79 -11.32 1.22 -3.10
CA THR A 79 -11.71 2.61 -3.26
C THR A 79 -13.01 2.75 -4.04
N SER A 80 -13.90 3.63 -3.57
CA SER A 80 -15.07 4.10 -4.31
C SER A 80 -14.89 5.56 -4.69
N GLN A 81 -15.49 5.96 -5.81
CA GLN A 81 -15.45 7.31 -6.31
C GLN A 81 -16.85 7.78 -6.73
N GLY A 82 -17.31 8.87 -6.13
CA GLY A 82 -18.57 9.53 -6.47
C GLY A 82 -18.33 10.79 -7.29
N PHE A 83 -19.18 10.99 -8.32
CA PHE A 83 -19.16 12.19 -9.13
C PHE A 83 -20.53 12.87 -9.05
N HIS A 84 -20.53 14.13 -8.63
CA HIS A 84 -21.75 14.94 -8.57
C HIS A 84 -21.66 16.10 -9.57
N PRO A 85 -22.73 16.42 -10.32
CA PRO A 85 -22.70 17.48 -11.33
C PRO A 85 -22.38 18.88 -10.76
N THR A 86 -22.74 19.11 -9.50
CA THR A 86 -22.65 20.42 -8.84
C THR A 86 -21.82 20.41 -7.56
N GLN A 87 -21.26 19.26 -7.19
CA GLN A 87 -20.51 19.08 -5.94
C GLN A 87 -19.10 18.56 -6.23
N ARG A 88 -18.26 18.60 -5.21
CA ARG A 88 -16.92 18.06 -5.25
C ARG A 88 -16.96 16.54 -5.52
N VAL A 89 -16.02 16.06 -6.33
CA VAL A 89 -15.73 14.63 -6.45
C VAL A 89 -15.29 14.11 -5.09
N GLU A 90 -15.90 13.03 -4.64
CA GLU A 90 -15.54 12.34 -3.41
C GLU A 90 -14.89 11.00 -3.75
N VAL A 91 -13.75 10.77 -3.13
CA VAL A 91 -13.01 9.50 -3.19
C VAL A 91 -12.85 9.00 -1.77
N TYR A 92 -13.26 7.79 -1.52
CA TYR A 92 -13.17 7.18 -0.19
C TYR A 92 -12.94 5.67 -0.29
N ASP A 93 -12.33 5.12 0.74
CA ASP A 93 -12.10 3.69 0.86
C ASP A 93 -13.28 3.01 1.57
N LEU A 94 -13.70 1.88 1.03
CA LEU A 94 -14.68 0.97 1.63
C LEU A 94 -13.98 -0.06 2.53
N ALA A 95 -12.72 -0.36 2.23
CA ALA A 95 -11.83 -1.21 3.02
C ALA A 95 -10.39 -0.87 2.64
N SER A 96 -9.47 -1.00 3.57
CA SER A 96 -8.03 -0.92 3.29
C SER A 96 -7.25 -1.77 4.30
N ASP A 97 -6.24 -2.47 3.78
CA ASP A 97 -5.33 -3.31 4.56
C ASP A 97 -3.88 -2.93 4.24
N VAL A 98 -2.96 -3.24 5.15
CA VAL A 98 -1.52 -3.12 4.93
C VAL A 98 -0.91 -4.51 4.80
N VAL A 99 -0.11 -4.70 3.77
CA VAL A 99 0.64 -5.93 3.52
C VAL A 99 2.10 -5.61 3.21
N VAL A 100 2.97 -6.59 3.36
CA VAL A 100 4.38 -6.52 2.93
C VAL A 100 4.59 -7.57 1.85
N TYR A 101 5.24 -7.16 0.77
CA TYR A 101 5.64 -8.05 -0.31
C TYR A 101 7.14 -8.36 -0.19
N GLN A 102 7.47 -9.64 -0.13
CA GLN A 102 8.83 -10.16 -0.18
C GLN A 102 9.20 -10.41 -1.64
N ILE A 103 10.18 -9.67 -2.14
CA ILE A 103 10.50 -9.63 -3.58
C ILE A 103 11.07 -10.96 -4.05
N LYS A 104 12.06 -11.49 -3.36
CA LYS A 104 12.77 -12.70 -3.76
C LYS A 104 11.88 -13.93 -3.82
N GLU A 105 11.00 -14.09 -2.84
CA GLU A 105 10.13 -15.27 -2.73
C GLU A 105 8.76 -15.04 -3.40
N HIS A 106 8.49 -13.85 -3.94
CA HIS A 106 7.20 -13.46 -4.53
C HIS A 106 6.02 -13.71 -3.59
N MET A 107 6.18 -13.38 -2.31
CA MET A 107 5.23 -13.73 -1.26
C MET A 107 4.62 -12.49 -0.61
N ILE A 108 3.31 -12.56 -0.31
CA ILE A 108 2.61 -11.56 0.50
C ILE A 108 2.68 -11.98 1.97
N ILE A 109 3.17 -11.08 2.81
CA ILE A 109 3.16 -11.19 4.26
C ILE A 109 2.02 -10.32 4.78
N SER A 110 1.06 -10.91 5.45
CA SER A 110 -0.08 -10.22 6.04
C SER A 110 -0.27 -10.61 7.51
N SER A 111 -1.05 -9.82 8.23
CA SER A 111 -1.41 -10.07 9.63
C SER A 111 -2.85 -9.66 9.85
N SER A 112 -3.61 -10.41 10.62
CA SER A 112 -4.99 -10.05 11.00
C SER A 112 -5.11 -8.71 11.75
N ARG A 113 -3.99 -8.13 12.17
CA ARG A 113 -3.91 -6.81 12.80
C ARG A 113 -3.68 -5.69 11.80
N LEU A 114 -3.22 -6.01 10.59
CA LEU A 114 -2.95 -5.09 9.48
C LEU A 114 -3.91 -5.30 8.32
N ALA A 115 -4.80 -6.28 8.45
CA ALA A 115 -5.83 -6.66 7.49
C ALA A 115 -7.10 -7.03 8.27
N SER A 116 -7.84 -6.02 8.71
CA SER A 116 -9.03 -6.16 9.56
C SER A 116 -10.28 -5.66 8.85
N LYS A 117 -11.39 -6.34 9.04
CA LYS A 117 -12.71 -5.86 8.55
C LYS A 117 -13.30 -4.73 9.39
N ASP A 118 -12.79 -4.55 10.60
CA ASP A 118 -13.30 -3.61 11.58
C ASP A 118 -12.56 -2.28 11.57
N SER A 119 -11.47 -2.19 10.79
CA SER A 119 -10.64 -1.01 10.68
C SER A 119 -10.09 -0.82 9.26
N TYR A 120 -9.63 0.39 8.99
CA TYR A 120 -8.84 0.73 7.81
C TYR A 120 -7.37 0.77 8.22
N GLU A 121 -6.50 0.10 7.48
CA GLU A 121 -5.05 0.20 7.58
C GLU A 121 -4.50 0.70 6.25
N THR A 122 -3.69 1.78 6.29
CA THR A 122 -3.22 2.43 5.05
C THR A 122 -1.92 3.21 5.25
N PHE A 123 -1.30 3.63 4.14
CA PHE A 123 -0.10 4.47 4.10
C PHE A 123 1.07 3.90 4.91
N PRO A 124 1.52 2.68 4.62
CA PRO A 124 2.64 2.09 5.35
C PRO A 124 3.95 2.81 5.04
N ALA A 125 4.84 2.86 6.04
CA ALA A 125 6.20 3.37 5.91
C ALA A 125 7.14 2.61 6.85
N PHE A 126 8.21 2.03 6.34
CA PHE A 126 9.25 1.44 7.18
C PHE A 126 10.09 2.51 7.87
N SER A 127 10.56 2.21 9.08
CA SER A 127 11.60 3.00 9.73
C SER A 127 12.91 2.91 8.95
N PRO A 128 13.82 3.90 9.09
CA PRO A 128 15.11 3.88 8.40
C PRO A 128 16.01 2.68 8.74
N ASP A 129 15.80 2.07 9.90
CA ASP A 129 16.52 0.87 10.34
C ASP A 129 15.81 -0.45 9.97
N GLY A 130 14.65 -0.35 9.28
CA GLY A 130 13.85 -1.49 8.85
C GLY A 130 13.08 -2.24 9.95
N LYS A 131 13.32 -1.94 11.22
CA LYS A 131 12.80 -2.73 12.35
C LYS A 131 11.35 -2.42 12.73
N SER A 132 10.74 -1.44 12.10
CA SER A 132 9.37 -1.04 12.39
C SER A 132 8.63 -0.64 11.12
N LEU A 133 7.36 -0.99 11.06
CA LEU A 133 6.41 -0.50 10.07
C LEU A 133 5.44 0.46 10.75
N TYR A 134 5.37 1.68 10.25
CA TYR A 134 4.39 2.70 10.62
C TYR A 134 3.24 2.66 9.63
N PHE A 135 2.03 2.92 10.10
CA PHE A 135 0.84 2.97 9.26
C PHE A 135 -0.25 3.81 9.92
N CYS A 136 -1.21 4.23 9.11
CA CYS A 136 -2.41 4.91 9.62
C CYS A 136 -3.54 3.88 9.77
N THR A 137 -4.29 3.98 10.87
CA THR A 137 -5.49 3.14 11.09
C THR A 137 -6.67 3.97 11.60
N ALA A 138 -7.87 3.60 11.20
CA ALA A 138 -9.12 4.17 11.67
C ALA A 138 -10.18 3.08 11.81
N GLN A 139 -11.12 3.25 12.72
CA GLN A 139 -12.26 2.35 12.81
C GLN A 139 -13.09 2.38 11.53
N ALA A 140 -13.43 1.23 10.99
CA ALA A 140 -14.28 1.12 9.81
C ALA A 140 -15.67 1.72 10.10
N LYS A 141 -16.18 2.50 9.16
CA LYS A 141 -17.47 3.18 9.26
C LYS A 141 -18.28 3.00 7.98
N SER A 142 -19.59 3.25 8.08
CA SER A 142 -20.45 3.27 6.91
C SER A 142 -20.11 4.46 6.00
N MET A 143 -19.66 4.16 4.80
CA MET A 143 -19.26 5.17 3.81
C MET A 143 -20.34 5.32 2.71
N PRO A 144 -20.53 6.52 2.16
CA PRO A 144 -19.77 7.76 2.38
C PRO A 144 -20.25 8.63 3.56
N ASP A 145 -21.36 8.28 4.23
CA ASP A 145 -22.06 9.15 5.18
C ASP A 145 -21.19 9.56 6.39
N SER A 146 -20.23 8.71 6.74
CA SER A 146 -19.34 8.92 7.90
C SER A 146 -17.95 9.48 7.55
N ILE A 147 -17.70 9.88 6.30
CA ILE A 147 -16.37 10.30 5.83
C ILE A 147 -15.77 11.44 6.65
N GLN A 148 -16.60 12.43 7.05
CA GLN A 148 -16.14 13.59 7.83
C GLN A 148 -15.83 13.24 9.30
N SER A 149 -16.33 12.11 9.79
CA SER A 149 -16.08 11.63 11.16
C SER A 149 -14.95 10.61 11.22
N LEU A 150 -14.32 10.28 10.09
CA LEU A 150 -13.21 9.35 10.04
C LEU A 150 -11.95 10.02 10.59
N LYS A 151 -11.37 9.43 11.63
CA LYS A 151 -10.15 9.91 12.29
C LYS A 151 -9.09 8.82 12.25
N TYR A 152 -7.95 9.14 11.65
CA TYR A 152 -6.82 8.21 11.53
C TYR A 152 -5.84 8.37 12.70
N ASN A 153 -5.51 7.28 13.32
CA ASN A 153 -4.43 7.16 14.29
C ASN A 153 -3.13 6.82 13.56
N LEU A 154 -1.99 7.23 14.11
CA LEU A 154 -0.68 6.76 13.67
C LEU A 154 -0.26 5.61 14.57
N CYS A 155 0.05 4.48 13.96
CA CYS A 155 0.45 3.27 14.65
C CYS A 155 1.81 2.76 14.15
N ARG A 156 2.41 1.89 14.95
CA ARG A 156 3.67 1.20 14.66
C ARG A 156 3.56 -0.27 15.07
N VAL A 157 4.14 -1.15 14.27
CA VAL A 157 4.39 -2.55 14.59
C VAL A 157 5.86 -2.87 14.30
N SER A 158 6.49 -3.75 15.10
CA SER A 158 7.83 -4.23 14.77
C SER A 158 7.79 -5.18 13.57
N PHE A 159 8.89 -5.18 12.80
CA PHE A 159 9.09 -6.07 11.67
C PHE A 159 10.45 -6.76 11.81
N ASP A 160 10.46 -8.06 11.65
CA ASP A 160 11.65 -8.89 11.63
C ASP A 160 11.94 -9.28 10.18
N GLU A 161 13.02 -8.74 9.60
CA GLU A 161 13.37 -9.01 8.20
C GLU A 161 13.96 -10.41 7.99
N GLU A 162 14.59 -11.00 9.01
CA GLU A 162 15.17 -12.34 8.88
C GLU A 162 14.08 -13.41 8.85
N LEU A 163 13.03 -13.22 9.65
CA LEU A 163 11.88 -14.12 9.70
C LEU A 163 10.76 -13.71 8.72
N GLY A 164 10.79 -12.51 8.18
CA GLY A 164 9.74 -11.96 7.33
C GLY A 164 8.40 -11.89 8.04
N CYS A 165 8.35 -11.39 9.28
CA CYS A 165 7.13 -11.37 10.07
C CYS A 165 6.96 -10.10 10.91
N PHE A 166 5.70 -9.84 11.28
CA PHE A 166 5.34 -8.74 12.18
C PHE A 166 5.37 -9.21 13.64
N GLY A 167 5.70 -8.27 14.53
CA GLY A 167 5.57 -8.49 15.97
C GLY A 167 4.12 -8.60 16.42
N GLU A 168 3.94 -9.01 17.68
CA GLU A 168 2.62 -9.29 18.23
C GLU A 168 1.83 -8.06 18.70
N SER A 169 2.48 -6.94 18.97
CA SER A 169 1.86 -5.72 19.49
C SER A 169 1.90 -4.56 18.50
N ILE A 170 0.83 -3.77 18.49
CA ILE A 170 0.75 -2.50 17.79
C ILE A 170 0.80 -1.37 18.82
N ASP A 171 1.73 -0.44 18.63
CA ASP A 171 1.82 0.78 19.41
C ASP A 171 1.03 1.89 18.71
N THR A 172 0.10 2.54 19.42
CA THR A 172 -0.55 3.77 18.97
C THR A 172 0.30 4.97 19.38
N LEU A 173 0.91 5.63 18.40
CA LEU A 173 1.79 6.77 18.63
C LEU A 173 1.04 8.11 18.67
N PHE A 174 -0.04 8.21 17.90
CA PHE A 174 -0.94 9.35 17.88
C PHE A 174 -2.38 8.82 17.81
N ASN A 175 -3.25 9.35 18.65
CA ASN A 175 -4.66 8.97 18.70
C ASN A 175 -5.51 10.22 18.40
N ALA A 176 -6.06 10.26 17.19
CA ALA A 176 -6.85 11.40 16.71
C ALA A 176 -8.24 11.54 17.37
N GLU A 177 -8.69 10.54 18.15
CA GLU A 177 -9.95 10.63 18.90
C GLU A 177 -9.79 11.36 20.25
N ARG A 178 -8.53 11.50 20.70
CA ARG A 178 -8.21 12.17 22.00
C ARG A 178 -7.83 13.64 21.85
N GLU A 179 -7.66 14.11 20.61
CA GLU A 179 -7.40 15.49 20.23
C GLU A 179 -8.70 16.19 19.77
#